data_874d8967502b6a9cd611230530a3b8d5
#
_entry.id   874d8967502b6a9cd611230530a3b8d5
#
_cell.length_a   1.000
_cell.length_b   1.000
_cell.length_c   1.000
_cell.angle_alpha   90.00
_cell.angle_beta   90.00
_cell.angle_gamma   90.00
#
_symmetry.space_group_name_H-M   'P 1'
#
loop_
_entity.id
_entity.type
_entity.pdbx_description
1 polymer ?
#
loop_
_entity_poly.entity_id
_entity_poly.type
_entity_poly.pdbx_seq_one_letter_code
_entity_poly.pdbx_strand_id
1 'polypeptide(L)'
;MKLDRLFLFLALILASALAQAQDSGFYLGGALGKSKLKEWCTGETPTIRFTGCEDSDTSWKLLGGYRFNRYVGVEASYIDWGEVTASVNTGAEVAAKQHSYGLAAVGTLPLGERFELFGKAGFLMTEQETRRITPNPSTVDRDESELHYGLGARFLFTRNWVARAEWENTDKLKVEMLSIGVEYRF
;
A
#
# COMPACT_ATOMS: atom_id res chain seq x y z
N MET A 1 -26.85 -20.15 -18.95
CA MET A 1 -26.54 -19.36 -20.17
C MET A 1 -25.97 -17.95 -19.97
N LYS A 2 -25.92 -17.36 -18.77
CA LYS A 2 -25.31 -16.04 -18.55
C LYS A 2 -23.84 -16.11 -18.04
N LEU A 3 -23.49 -17.18 -17.34
CA LEU A 3 -22.15 -17.36 -16.80
C LEU A 3 -21.11 -17.68 -17.89
N ASP A 4 -21.50 -18.47 -18.89
CA ASP A 4 -20.60 -18.86 -20.00
C ASP A 4 -20.22 -17.65 -20.87
N ARG A 5 -21.13 -16.70 -21.04
CA ARG A 5 -20.84 -15.47 -21.80
C ARG A 5 -19.90 -14.53 -21.04
N LEU A 6 -20.03 -14.49 -19.72
CA LEU A 6 -19.12 -13.70 -18.87
C LEU A 6 -17.70 -14.28 -18.91
N PHE A 7 -17.55 -15.60 -18.83
CA PHE A 7 -16.28 -16.29 -18.98
C PHE A 7 -15.65 -16.09 -20.36
N LEU A 8 -16.47 -16.13 -21.42
CA LEU A 8 -16.00 -15.89 -22.78
C LEU A 8 -15.53 -14.45 -22.98
N PHE A 9 -16.24 -13.46 -22.43
CA PHE A 9 -15.80 -12.05 -22.45
C PHE A 9 -14.53 -11.84 -21.66
N LEU A 10 -14.41 -12.44 -20.47
CA LEU A 10 -13.20 -12.37 -19.65
C LEU A 10 -12.01 -13.03 -20.35
N ALA A 11 -12.21 -14.19 -20.99
CA ALA A 11 -11.18 -14.88 -21.76
C ALA A 11 -10.75 -14.11 -23.02
N LEU A 12 -11.69 -13.42 -23.71
CA LEU A 12 -11.34 -12.56 -24.85
C LEU A 12 -10.54 -11.33 -24.42
N ILE A 13 -10.88 -10.72 -23.28
CA ILE A 13 -10.13 -9.59 -22.71
C ILE A 13 -8.71 -10.05 -22.30
N LEU A 14 -8.58 -11.21 -21.67
CA LEU A 14 -7.28 -11.78 -21.35
C LEU A 14 -6.45 -12.15 -22.60
N ALA A 15 -7.08 -12.70 -23.63
CA ALA A 15 -6.41 -13.06 -24.87
C ALA A 15 -5.91 -11.84 -25.67
N SER A 16 -6.67 -10.73 -25.66
CA SER A 16 -6.23 -9.48 -26.30
C SER A 16 -5.11 -8.79 -25.51
N ALA A 17 -5.01 -9.01 -24.20
CA ALA A 17 -3.92 -8.50 -23.36
C ALA A 17 -2.58 -9.20 -23.65
N LEU A 18 -2.59 -10.46 -24.04
CA LEU A 18 -1.38 -11.24 -24.37
C LEU A 18 -0.78 -10.91 -25.74
N ALA A 19 -1.55 -10.29 -26.64
CA ALA A 19 -1.09 -9.98 -28.01
C ALA A 19 -0.18 -8.73 -28.11
N GLN A 20 -0.03 -7.95 -27.02
CA GLN A 20 0.79 -6.74 -26.98
C GLN A 20 2.05 -6.94 -26.12
N ALA A 21 2.86 -7.92 -26.48
CA ALA A 21 4.10 -8.26 -25.75
C ALA A 21 5.20 -7.16 -25.78
N GLN A 22 4.97 -6.06 -26.46
CA GLN A 22 5.98 -5.01 -26.65
C GLN A 22 6.17 -4.11 -25.42
N ASP A 23 5.24 -4.12 -24.44
CA ASP A 23 5.28 -3.31 -23.22
C ASP A 23 5.24 -4.17 -21.95
N SER A 24 5.54 -5.46 -22.05
CA SER A 24 5.61 -6.38 -20.91
C SER A 24 7.01 -6.36 -20.29
N GLY A 25 7.08 -6.48 -18.97
CA GLY A 25 8.39 -6.52 -18.30
C GLY A 25 8.27 -6.46 -16.79
N PHE A 26 9.35 -6.84 -16.14
CA PHE A 26 9.51 -6.66 -14.70
C PHE A 26 9.85 -5.21 -14.36
N TYR A 27 9.45 -4.80 -13.18
CA TYR A 27 9.90 -3.56 -12.57
C TYR A 27 10.16 -3.75 -11.08
N LEU A 28 11.10 -2.98 -10.56
CA LEU A 28 11.41 -2.88 -9.15
C LEU A 28 11.45 -1.42 -8.76
N GLY A 29 11.05 -1.10 -7.54
CA GLY A 29 11.05 0.27 -7.07
C GLY A 29 11.05 0.40 -5.56
N GLY A 30 11.22 1.63 -5.13
CA GLY A 30 11.11 2.02 -3.74
C GLY A 30 10.45 3.39 -3.62
N ALA A 31 9.75 3.60 -2.52
CA ALA A 31 9.09 4.85 -2.22
C ALA A 31 9.23 5.21 -0.74
N LEU A 32 9.22 6.50 -0.47
CA LEU A 32 9.14 7.09 0.86
C LEU A 32 7.84 7.88 0.96
N GLY A 33 7.23 7.87 2.12
CA GLY A 33 5.95 8.53 2.31
C GLY A 33 5.67 8.88 3.76
N LYS A 34 4.48 9.41 3.95
CA LYS A 34 3.88 9.58 5.27
C LYS A 34 2.64 8.72 5.37
N SER A 35 2.61 7.91 6.41
CA SER A 35 1.42 7.17 6.82
C SER A 35 0.65 7.98 7.86
N LYS A 36 -0.68 7.84 7.84
CA LYS A 36 -1.58 8.44 8.81
C LYS A 36 -2.64 7.43 9.25
N LEU A 37 -2.72 7.20 10.56
CA LEU A 37 -3.77 6.37 11.17
C LEU A 37 -4.95 7.25 11.55
N LYS A 38 -6.09 7.07 10.89
CA LYS A 38 -7.27 7.96 11.05
C LYS A 38 -7.98 7.88 12.40
N GLU A 39 -7.87 6.78 13.13
CA GLU A 39 -8.65 6.56 14.36
C GLU A 39 -7.82 6.27 15.61
N TRP A 40 -6.49 6.35 15.52
CA TRP A 40 -5.62 6.02 16.65
C TRP A 40 -5.79 6.97 17.83
N CYS A 41 -6.00 8.25 17.55
CA CYS A 41 -6.11 9.31 18.56
C CYS A 41 -7.55 9.67 18.99
N THR A 42 -8.56 8.92 18.56
CA THR A 42 -9.98 9.28 18.80
C THR A 42 -10.66 8.50 19.94
N GLY A 43 -10.01 7.51 20.53
CA GLY A 43 -10.55 6.64 21.57
C GLY A 43 -10.49 7.24 22.98
N GLU A 44 -10.94 8.49 23.18
CA GLU A 44 -11.02 9.08 24.52
C GLU A 44 -12.19 8.49 25.32
N THR A 45 -11.88 8.02 26.52
CA THR A 45 -12.89 7.69 27.54
C THR A 45 -12.85 8.71 28.69
N PRO A 46 -13.88 8.83 29.52
CA PRO A 46 -13.88 9.80 30.63
C PRO A 46 -12.70 9.70 31.60
N THR A 47 -12.01 8.54 31.62
CA THR A 47 -10.90 8.23 32.52
C THR A 47 -9.54 8.16 31.81
N ILE A 48 -9.51 7.99 30.48
CA ILE A 48 -8.28 7.86 29.69
C ILE A 48 -8.24 9.01 28.69
N ARG A 49 -7.28 9.91 28.84
CA ARG A 49 -6.99 10.99 27.90
C ARG A 49 -5.60 10.81 27.33
N PHE A 50 -5.48 11.00 26.03
CA PHE A 50 -4.18 11.07 25.39
C PHE A 50 -3.49 12.39 25.74
N THR A 51 -2.30 12.33 26.31
CA THR A 51 -1.46 13.51 26.64
C THR A 51 -0.48 13.84 25.53
N GLY A 52 -0.22 12.89 24.65
CA GLY A 52 0.54 13.05 23.41
C GLY A 52 0.17 11.90 22.49
N CYS A 53 -0.17 12.22 21.26
CA CYS A 53 -0.52 11.24 20.24
C CYS A 53 0.06 11.70 18.89
N GLU A 54 0.98 10.92 18.36
CA GLU A 54 1.45 11.09 16.99
C GLU A 54 0.74 10.10 16.11
N ASP A 55 -0.07 10.61 15.18
CA ASP A 55 -0.90 9.84 14.26
C ASP A 55 -0.26 9.64 12.89
N SER A 56 0.93 10.18 12.68
CA SER A 56 1.65 10.12 11.40
C SER A 56 3.13 9.87 11.58
N ASP A 57 3.67 8.97 10.79
CA ASP A 57 5.11 8.69 10.75
C ASP A 57 5.63 8.55 9.32
N THR A 58 6.96 8.58 9.21
CA THR A 58 7.65 8.32 7.94
C THR A 58 7.59 6.84 7.63
N SER A 59 7.05 6.52 6.49
CA SER A 59 6.92 5.17 5.97
C SER A 59 7.78 4.97 4.73
N TRP A 60 8.18 3.72 4.49
CA TRP A 60 8.87 3.37 3.28
C TRP A 60 8.29 2.09 2.67
N LYS A 61 8.47 1.95 1.36
CA LYS A 61 7.95 0.83 0.60
C LYS A 61 8.96 0.33 -0.41
N LEU A 62 9.11 -0.98 -0.48
CA LEU A 62 9.71 -1.67 -1.62
C LEU A 62 8.60 -2.30 -2.44
N LEU A 63 8.75 -2.27 -3.75
CA LEU A 63 7.79 -2.86 -4.66
C LEU A 63 8.48 -3.56 -5.81
N GLY A 64 7.85 -4.61 -6.29
CA GLY A 64 8.28 -5.33 -7.47
C GLY A 64 7.06 -5.86 -8.20
N GLY A 65 7.06 -5.77 -9.51
CA GLY A 65 5.89 -6.17 -10.27
C GLY A 65 6.22 -6.66 -11.67
N TYR A 66 5.20 -7.17 -12.31
CA TYR A 66 5.24 -7.58 -13.70
C TYR A 66 4.09 -6.94 -14.46
N ARG A 67 4.42 -6.26 -15.55
CA ARG A 67 3.46 -5.70 -16.50
C ARG A 67 3.20 -6.72 -17.59
N PHE A 68 1.97 -7.17 -17.70
CA PHE A 68 1.54 -8.05 -18.81
C PHE A 68 1.45 -7.28 -20.13
N ASN A 69 1.09 -6.02 -20.05
CA ASN A 69 1.02 -5.06 -21.14
C ASN A 69 1.01 -3.64 -20.56
N ARG A 70 0.84 -2.63 -21.42
CA ARG A 70 0.78 -1.21 -21.01
C ARG A 70 -0.38 -0.84 -20.07
N TYR A 71 -1.42 -1.70 -19.93
CA TYR A 71 -2.63 -1.40 -19.18
C TYR A 71 -2.78 -2.19 -17.90
N VAL A 72 -2.22 -3.40 -17.84
CA VAL A 72 -2.46 -4.33 -16.72
C VAL A 72 -1.16 -4.96 -16.25
N GLY A 73 -1.04 -5.09 -14.93
CA GLY A 73 0.08 -5.75 -14.27
C GLY A 73 -0.31 -6.30 -12.90
N VAL A 74 0.68 -6.89 -12.25
CA VAL A 74 0.63 -7.29 -10.84
C VAL A 74 1.80 -6.69 -10.10
N GLU A 75 1.60 -6.36 -8.84
CA GLU A 75 2.59 -5.74 -7.97
C GLU A 75 2.60 -6.43 -6.62
N ALA A 76 3.77 -6.87 -6.19
CA ALA A 76 4.04 -7.24 -4.81
C ALA A 76 4.72 -6.07 -4.11
N SER A 77 4.42 -5.85 -2.84
CA SER A 77 4.99 -4.78 -2.05
C SER A 77 5.31 -5.23 -0.63
N TYR A 78 6.35 -4.65 -0.08
CA TYR A 78 6.65 -4.63 1.34
C TYR A 78 6.54 -3.19 1.81
N ILE A 79 5.75 -2.95 2.86
CA ILE A 79 5.50 -1.61 3.40
C ILE A 79 5.84 -1.63 4.88
N ASP A 80 6.72 -0.72 5.30
CA ASP A 80 6.95 -0.39 6.68
C ASP A 80 6.22 0.93 6.98
N TRP A 81 5.22 0.87 7.84
CA TRP A 81 4.35 2.00 8.15
C TRP A 81 4.95 2.96 9.19
N GLY A 82 6.13 2.61 9.73
CA GLY A 82 6.77 3.33 10.82
C GLY A 82 6.28 2.91 12.20
N GLU A 83 6.58 3.72 13.20
CA GLU A 83 6.23 3.49 14.59
C GLU A 83 5.32 4.62 15.10
N VAL A 84 4.14 4.27 15.59
CA VAL A 84 3.25 5.22 16.27
C VAL A 84 3.36 5.03 17.78
N THR A 85 3.49 6.14 18.51
CA THR A 85 3.56 6.14 19.96
C THR A 85 2.38 6.90 20.55
N ALA A 86 1.79 6.36 21.60
CA ALA A 86 0.74 7.01 22.35
C ALA A 86 1.08 7.03 23.84
N SER A 87 1.04 8.22 24.44
CA SER A 87 1.19 8.41 25.87
C SER A 87 -0.17 8.73 26.47
N VAL A 88 -0.52 8.04 27.56
CA VAL A 88 -1.78 8.27 28.27
C VAL A 88 -1.52 8.93 29.64
N ASN A 89 -2.52 9.62 30.16
CA ASN A 89 -2.45 10.35 31.44
C ASN A 89 -2.12 9.49 32.67
N THR A 90 -2.16 8.17 32.55
CA THR A 90 -1.74 7.21 33.60
C THR A 90 -0.24 6.93 33.60
N GLY A 91 0.55 7.59 32.73
CA GLY A 91 1.98 7.36 32.56
C GLY A 91 2.34 6.08 31.82
N ALA A 92 1.39 5.45 31.15
CA ALA A 92 1.65 4.32 30.30
C ALA A 92 2.00 4.80 28.88
N GLU A 93 3.05 4.23 28.31
CA GLU A 93 3.43 4.43 26.92
C GLU A 93 3.22 3.14 26.13
N VAL A 94 2.62 3.28 24.96
CA VAL A 94 2.36 2.19 24.02
C VAL A 94 2.99 2.55 22.70
N ALA A 95 3.83 1.68 22.17
CA ALA A 95 4.40 1.79 20.83
C ALA A 95 3.84 0.66 19.95
N ALA A 96 3.45 1.00 18.74
CA ALA A 96 3.01 0.03 17.75
C ALA A 96 3.82 0.18 16.47
N LYS A 97 4.46 -0.91 16.05
CA LYS A 97 5.13 -1.06 14.76
C LYS A 97 4.28 -1.90 13.85
N GLN A 98 4.21 -1.49 12.58
CA GLN A 98 3.47 -2.21 11.57
C GLN A 98 4.29 -2.39 10.31
N HIS A 99 4.28 -3.61 9.79
CA HIS A 99 4.77 -3.89 8.44
C HIS A 99 3.79 -4.81 7.70
N SER A 100 3.77 -4.66 6.40
CA SER A 100 2.80 -5.37 5.56
C SER A 100 3.43 -5.91 4.30
N TYR A 101 2.97 -7.08 3.90
CA TYR A 101 3.26 -7.69 2.61
C TYR A 101 2.01 -7.61 1.74
N GLY A 102 2.14 -7.08 0.54
CA GLY A 102 1.01 -6.85 -0.36
C GLY A 102 1.14 -7.57 -1.69
N LEU A 103 -0.01 -7.94 -2.24
CA LEU A 103 -0.16 -8.37 -3.62
C LEU A 103 -1.38 -7.69 -4.23
N ALA A 104 -1.18 -6.98 -5.34
CA ALA A 104 -2.22 -6.20 -5.99
C ALA A 104 -2.24 -6.37 -7.50
N ALA A 105 -3.42 -6.30 -8.08
CA ALA A 105 -3.61 -6.05 -9.50
C ALA A 105 -3.45 -4.55 -9.76
N VAL A 106 -2.77 -4.20 -10.85
CA VAL A 106 -2.50 -2.81 -11.24
C VAL A 106 -3.12 -2.54 -12.60
N GLY A 107 -4.00 -1.54 -12.65
CA GLY A 107 -4.53 -0.99 -13.89
C GLY A 107 -3.82 0.33 -14.21
N THR A 108 -3.35 0.49 -15.43
CA THR A 108 -2.61 1.68 -15.88
C THR A 108 -3.32 2.34 -17.05
N LEU A 109 -3.44 3.64 -17.00
CA LEU A 109 -3.94 4.50 -18.08
C LEU A 109 -2.81 5.39 -18.59
N PRO A 110 -2.21 5.08 -19.76
CA PRO A 110 -1.19 5.94 -20.35
C PRO A 110 -1.79 7.28 -20.81
N LEU A 111 -1.19 8.38 -20.42
CA LEU A 111 -1.53 9.75 -20.82
C LEU A 111 -0.40 10.34 -21.68
N GLY A 112 -0.30 9.86 -22.91
CA GLY A 112 0.79 10.18 -23.81
C GLY A 112 2.03 9.32 -23.62
N GLU A 113 3.22 9.88 -23.92
CA GLU A 113 4.48 9.11 -23.94
C GLU A 113 5.20 9.05 -22.58
N ARG A 114 4.91 9.99 -21.68
CA ARG A 114 5.69 10.16 -20.43
C ARG A 114 4.86 10.09 -19.16
N PHE A 115 3.55 10.21 -19.26
CA PHE A 115 2.67 10.19 -18.09
C PHE A 115 1.78 8.96 -18.10
N GLU A 116 1.62 8.36 -16.93
CA GLU A 116 0.68 7.27 -16.70
C GLU A 116 -0.08 7.56 -15.41
N LEU A 117 -1.39 7.36 -15.42
CA LEU A 117 -2.16 7.18 -14.20
C LEU A 117 -2.31 5.70 -13.92
N PHE A 118 -2.35 5.33 -12.66
CA PHE A 118 -2.59 3.93 -12.31
C PHE A 118 -3.49 3.83 -11.08
N GLY A 119 -4.22 2.74 -11.03
CA GLY A 119 -4.94 2.30 -9.86
C GLY A 119 -4.54 0.89 -9.51
N LYS A 120 -4.55 0.55 -8.24
CA LYS A 120 -4.30 -0.81 -7.77
C LYS A 120 -5.31 -1.25 -6.73
N ALA A 121 -5.58 -2.54 -6.70
CA ALA A 121 -6.40 -3.18 -5.68
C ALA A 121 -5.87 -4.57 -5.39
N GLY A 122 -5.86 -4.96 -4.12
CA GLY A 122 -5.28 -6.23 -3.69
C GLY A 122 -5.47 -6.47 -2.21
N PHE A 123 -4.62 -7.33 -1.68
CA PHE A 123 -4.62 -7.71 -0.27
C PHE A 123 -3.28 -7.38 0.36
N LEU A 124 -3.32 -6.95 1.61
CA LEU A 124 -2.19 -6.82 2.51
C LEU A 124 -2.30 -7.86 3.61
N MET A 125 -1.19 -8.48 3.93
CA MET A 125 -0.98 -9.23 5.17
C MET A 125 -0.16 -8.34 6.09
N THR A 126 -0.76 -7.88 7.17
CA THR A 126 -0.15 -6.93 8.10
C THR A 126 0.20 -7.64 9.39
N GLU A 127 1.45 -7.54 9.77
CA GLU A 127 1.97 -7.95 11.07
C GLU A 127 2.10 -6.71 11.95
N GLN A 128 1.42 -6.73 13.08
CA GLN A 128 1.42 -5.64 14.05
C GLN A 128 2.04 -6.12 15.36
N GLU A 129 3.14 -5.49 15.76
CA GLU A 129 3.76 -5.67 17.07
C GLU A 129 3.37 -4.48 17.97
N THR A 130 2.55 -4.74 18.97
CA THR A 130 2.20 -3.74 19.99
C THR A 130 3.00 -4.01 21.25
N ARG A 131 3.85 -3.05 21.63
CA ARG A 131 4.68 -3.11 22.84
C ARG A 131 4.18 -2.13 23.87
N ARG A 132 3.76 -2.62 25.01
CA ARG A 132 3.52 -1.79 26.21
C ARG A 132 4.84 -1.61 26.96
N ILE A 133 5.23 -0.35 27.23
CA ILE A 133 6.54 -0.01 27.81
C ILE A 133 6.45 0.04 29.35
N THR A 134 5.32 0.46 29.94
CA THR A 134 5.13 0.59 31.42
C THR A 134 3.68 0.30 31.82
N PRO A 135 3.38 -0.14 33.06
CA PRO A 135 4.22 -0.66 34.12
C PRO A 135 4.49 -2.18 34.01
N ASN A 136 3.80 -2.92 33.16
CA ASN A 136 4.05 -4.34 32.87
C ASN A 136 4.30 -4.51 31.37
N PRO A 137 5.55 -4.72 30.94
CA PRO A 137 5.86 -4.93 29.52
C PRO A 137 5.16 -6.20 29.01
N SER A 138 4.41 -6.06 27.94
CA SER A 138 3.79 -7.16 27.21
C SER A 138 3.81 -6.86 25.73
N THR A 139 4.11 -7.87 24.92
CA THR A 139 4.05 -7.81 23.47
C THR A 139 2.84 -8.63 23.01
N VAL A 140 2.06 -8.08 22.12
CA VAL A 140 0.93 -8.75 21.47
C VAL A 140 1.15 -8.66 19.98
N ASP A 141 1.30 -9.81 19.34
CA ASP A 141 1.40 -9.93 17.90
C ASP A 141 0.02 -10.22 17.33
N ARG A 142 -0.31 -9.55 16.24
CA ARG A 142 -1.57 -9.75 15.52
C ARG A 142 -1.31 -9.76 14.02
N ASP A 143 -1.80 -10.78 13.36
CA ASP A 143 -1.78 -10.91 11.91
C ASP A 143 -3.17 -10.64 11.37
N GLU A 144 -3.28 -9.70 10.44
CA GLU A 144 -4.53 -9.40 9.78
C GLU A 144 -4.36 -9.33 8.26
N SER A 145 -5.35 -9.89 7.57
CA SER A 145 -5.47 -9.75 6.13
C SER A 145 -6.56 -8.73 5.80
N GLU A 146 -6.22 -7.75 4.97
CA GLU A 146 -7.11 -6.64 4.65
C GLU A 146 -7.08 -6.27 3.17
N LEU A 147 -8.17 -5.65 2.71
CA LEU A 147 -8.25 -5.09 1.38
C LEU A 147 -7.44 -3.79 1.33
N HIS A 148 -6.68 -3.65 0.26
CA HIS A 148 -5.82 -2.51 0.01
C HIS A 148 -6.07 -1.99 -1.39
N TYR A 149 -6.16 -0.68 -1.53
CA TYR A 149 -6.31 -0.02 -2.81
C TYR A 149 -5.52 1.28 -2.85
N GLY A 150 -5.15 1.70 -4.05
CA GLY A 150 -4.39 2.91 -4.25
C GLY A 150 -4.58 3.50 -5.63
N LEU A 151 -4.26 4.77 -5.74
CA LEU A 151 -4.24 5.55 -6.97
C LEU A 151 -2.94 6.31 -7.06
N GLY A 152 -2.43 6.46 -8.26
CA GLY A 152 -1.18 7.20 -8.42
C GLY A 152 -0.91 7.65 -9.84
N ALA A 153 0.20 8.37 -9.96
CA ALA A 153 0.72 8.84 -11.23
C ALA A 153 2.19 8.44 -11.37
N ARG A 154 2.59 8.20 -12.60
CA ARG A 154 3.97 7.88 -12.99
C ARG A 154 4.44 8.86 -14.03
N PHE A 155 5.70 9.27 -13.91
CA PHE A 155 6.39 10.08 -14.89
C PHE A 155 7.64 9.37 -15.38
N LEU A 156 7.73 9.12 -16.66
CA LEU A 156 8.84 8.44 -17.32
C LEU A 156 9.95 9.45 -17.64
N PHE A 157 11.03 9.46 -16.85
CA PHE A 157 12.22 10.27 -17.18
C PHE A 157 12.97 9.69 -18.36
N THR A 158 13.10 8.35 -18.37
CA THR A 158 13.70 7.57 -19.45
C THR A 158 12.82 6.35 -19.73
N ARG A 159 13.23 5.50 -20.65
CA ARG A 159 12.52 4.23 -20.90
C ARG A 159 12.51 3.31 -19.68
N ASN A 160 13.52 3.40 -18.83
CA ASN A 160 13.73 2.50 -17.69
C ASN A 160 13.40 3.17 -16.34
N TRP A 161 13.69 4.46 -16.18
CA TRP A 161 13.51 5.16 -14.90
C TRP A 161 12.20 5.94 -14.86
N VAL A 162 11.42 5.67 -13.85
CA VAL A 162 10.07 6.23 -13.67
C VAL A 162 9.94 6.80 -12.27
N ALA A 163 9.52 8.05 -12.14
CA ALA A 163 9.05 8.61 -10.88
C ALA A 163 7.61 8.15 -10.64
N ARG A 164 7.28 7.92 -9.40
CA ARG A 164 5.97 7.48 -8.95
C ARG A 164 5.50 8.33 -7.78
N ALA A 165 4.25 8.79 -7.82
CA ALA A 165 3.54 9.36 -6.69
C ALA A 165 2.26 8.54 -6.48
N GLU A 166 1.95 8.18 -5.25
CA GLU A 166 0.88 7.26 -4.95
C GLU A 166 0.21 7.58 -3.62
N TRP A 167 -1.10 7.50 -3.62
CA TRP A 167 -1.94 7.47 -2.44
C TRP A 167 -2.54 6.07 -2.27
N GLU A 168 -2.43 5.53 -1.07
CA GLU A 168 -2.88 4.19 -0.71
C GLU A 168 -3.77 4.26 0.53
N ASN A 169 -4.73 3.35 0.61
CA ASN A 169 -5.62 3.22 1.74
C ASN A 169 -5.92 1.74 2.04
N THR A 170 -6.06 1.44 3.32
CA THR A 170 -6.44 0.13 3.82
C THR A 170 -7.83 0.20 4.47
N ASP A 171 -8.64 -0.84 4.28
CA ASP A 171 -10.05 -0.81 4.68
C ASP A 171 -10.24 -0.99 6.20
N LYS A 172 -9.55 -1.95 6.82
CA LYS A 172 -9.73 -2.30 8.23
C LYS A 172 -8.89 -1.42 9.17
N LEU A 173 -7.61 -1.26 8.88
CA LEU A 173 -6.69 -0.47 9.71
C LEU A 173 -6.86 1.04 9.53
N LYS A 174 -7.59 1.45 8.48
CA LYS A 174 -7.84 2.86 8.13
C LYS A 174 -6.54 3.68 8.05
N VAL A 175 -5.50 3.06 7.53
CA VAL A 175 -4.21 3.71 7.28
C VAL A 175 -4.20 4.30 5.89
N GLU A 176 -3.88 5.57 5.82
CA GLU A 176 -3.58 6.26 4.56
C GLU A 176 -2.08 6.48 4.43
N MET A 177 -1.56 6.29 3.24
CA MET A 177 -0.17 6.61 2.90
C MET A 177 -0.12 7.45 1.64
N LEU A 178 0.58 8.57 1.72
CA LEU A 178 0.99 9.34 0.55
C LEU A 178 2.49 9.15 0.35
N SER A 179 2.89 8.64 -0.79
CA SER A 179 4.29 8.30 -1.06
C SER A 179 4.77 8.83 -2.40
N ILE A 180 6.08 9.09 -2.47
CA ILE A 180 6.82 9.37 -3.69
C ILE A 180 7.98 8.39 -3.81
N GLY A 181 8.30 7.97 -5.03
CA GLY A 181 9.33 6.97 -5.24
C GLY A 181 9.82 6.90 -6.66
N VAL A 182 10.68 5.94 -6.89
CA VAL A 182 11.22 5.60 -8.20
C VAL A 182 11.06 4.12 -8.47
N GLU A 183 10.79 3.79 -9.72
CA GLU A 183 10.80 2.41 -10.22
C GLU A 183 11.75 2.29 -11.42
N TYR A 184 12.38 1.15 -11.54
CA TYR A 184 13.19 0.77 -12.70
C TYR A 184 12.48 -0.35 -13.46
N ARG A 185 12.29 -0.14 -14.77
CA ARG A 185 11.68 -1.09 -15.71
C ARG A 185 12.78 -1.79 -16.51
N PHE A 186 12.71 -3.12 -16.54
CA PHE A 186 13.67 -3.97 -17.27
C PHE A 186 13.26 -4.17 -18.72
#